data_1322e9d2dacd81b60c69a63616d2e97d
#
_entry.id   1322e9d2dacd81b60c69a63616d2e97d
#
_cell.length_a   1.000
_cell.length_b   1.000
_cell.length_c   1.000
_cell.angle_alpha   90.00
_cell.angle_beta   90.00
_cell.angle_gamma   90.00
#
_symmetry.space_group_name_H-M   'P 1'
#
loop_
_entity.id
_entity.type
_entity.pdbx_description
1 polymer ?
#
loop_
_entity_poly.entity_id
_entity_poly.type
_entity_poly.pdbx_seq_one_letter_code
_entity_poly.pdbx_strand_id
1 'polypeptide(L)'
;MDKLAGFTTQLQNWIFGFGPKLISALLVFIIGLTIINWTAKLAKKTMNQRKVDASLQSFLSSMVSVGLKVLLLITVAGMLGIETTSFVAIIGAMGLAVGLALQGSLANFAGGVLILVFKPFKTGDLIEAGGQKGTVLEIQIFNTILLTGENKTIILANGALSNGTIINYTKHGSLRVDINVLLAGDTNIDQAKAIALEVMNAHPLVLKDPAPTVSVISIAGGVTLGLRPFTLEANFGDVFTQVQESLKRAYDAAGIGGPTPTSIVISK
;
A
#
# COMPACT_ATOMS: atom_id res chain seq x y z
N MET A 1 -34.50 -54.25 -51.56
CA MET A 1 -34.00 -52.95 -52.00
C MET A 1 -34.25 -51.85 -50.98
N ASP A 2 -35.29 -51.90 -50.17
CA ASP A 2 -35.61 -50.83 -49.16
C ASP A 2 -34.62 -50.65 -48.04
N LYS A 3 -33.96 -51.71 -47.62
CA LYS A 3 -32.93 -51.60 -46.51
C LYS A 3 -31.65 -50.86 -46.96
N LEU A 4 -31.25 -50.98 -48.25
CA LEU A 4 -30.14 -50.27 -48.81
C LEU A 4 -30.47 -48.79 -49.06
N ALA A 5 -31.68 -48.49 -49.51
CA ALA A 5 -32.14 -47.11 -49.68
C ALA A 5 -32.25 -46.36 -48.33
N GLY A 6 -32.75 -47.06 -47.31
CA GLY A 6 -32.80 -46.48 -45.96
C GLY A 6 -31.39 -46.20 -45.38
N PHE A 7 -30.44 -47.09 -45.59
CA PHE A 7 -29.06 -46.91 -45.13
C PHE A 7 -28.34 -45.75 -45.85
N THR A 8 -28.52 -45.61 -47.17
CA THR A 8 -27.95 -44.47 -47.93
C THR A 8 -28.52 -43.14 -47.51
N THR A 9 -29.83 -43.06 -47.25
CA THR A 9 -30.48 -41.84 -46.76
C THR A 9 -30.02 -41.47 -45.33
N GLN A 10 -29.89 -42.46 -44.45
CA GLN A 10 -29.33 -42.23 -43.11
C GLN A 10 -27.88 -41.77 -43.16
N LEU A 11 -27.04 -42.35 -44.01
CA LEU A 11 -25.66 -41.97 -44.19
C LEU A 11 -25.53 -40.54 -44.75
N GLN A 12 -26.38 -40.19 -45.74
CA GLN A 12 -26.43 -38.83 -46.28
C GLN A 12 -26.82 -37.82 -45.19
N ASN A 13 -27.88 -38.07 -44.44
CA ASN A 13 -28.32 -37.19 -43.35
C ASN A 13 -27.26 -37.03 -42.29
N TRP A 14 -26.51 -38.09 -41.98
CA TRP A 14 -25.40 -38.04 -41.03
C TRP A 14 -24.23 -37.22 -41.57
N ILE A 15 -23.85 -37.42 -42.83
CA ILE A 15 -22.75 -36.66 -43.47
C ILE A 15 -23.10 -35.18 -43.60
N PHE A 16 -24.29 -34.84 -44.05
CA PHE A 16 -24.72 -33.44 -44.22
C PHE A 16 -25.06 -32.75 -42.90
N GLY A 17 -25.50 -33.47 -41.87
CA GLY A 17 -25.80 -32.92 -40.55
C GLY A 17 -24.59 -32.80 -39.65
N PHE A 18 -23.75 -33.85 -39.58
CA PHE A 18 -22.60 -33.90 -38.67
C PHE A 18 -21.28 -33.48 -39.32
N GLY A 19 -21.13 -33.71 -40.64
CA GLY A 19 -19.89 -33.41 -41.37
C GLY A 19 -19.44 -31.94 -41.23
N PRO A 20 -20.31 -30.96 -41.52
CA PRO A 20 -19.95 -29.53 -41.33
C PRO A 20 -19.58 -29.15 -39.92
N LYS A 21 -20.25 -29.77 -38.93
CA LYS A 21 -19.94 -29.54 -37.50
C LYS A 21 -18.54 -30.10 -37.14
N LEU A 22 -18.21 -31.28 -37.64
CA LEU A 22 -16.91 -31.90 -37.42
C LEU A 22 -15.79 -31.08 -38.06
N ILE A 23 -15.98 -30.62 -39.30
CA ILE A 23 -14.98 -29.79 -40.00
C ILE A 23 -14.79 -28.47 -39.28
N SER A 24 -15.87 -27.79 -38.89
CA SER A 24 -15.78 -26.53 -38.15
C SER A 24 -15.13 -26.71 -36.77
N ALA A 25 -15.46 -27.78 -36.04
CA ALA A 25 -14.84 -28.12 -34.76
C ALA A 25 -13.32 -28.39 -34.89
N LEU A 26 -12.93 -29.13 -35.94
CA LEU A 26 -11.52 -29.42 -36.24
C LEU A 26 -10.75 -28.14 -36.60
N LEU A 27 -11.35 -27.26 -37.42
CA LEU A 27 -10.75 -25.98 -37.77
C LEU A 27 -10.56 -25.10 -36.52
N VAL A 28 -11.59 -24.98 -35.68
CA VAL A 28 -11.49 -24.23 -34.39
C VAL A 28 -10.44 -24.83 -33.47
N PHE A 29 -10.35 -26.16 -33.40
CA PHE A 29 -9.35 -26.83 -32.59
C PHE A 29 -7.91 -26.54 -33.05
N ILE A 30 -7.64 -26.67 -34.35
CA ILE A 30 -6.30 -26.44 -34.91
C ILE A 30 -5.90 -24.97 -34.79
N ILE A 31 -6.81 -24.05 -35.15
CA ILE A 31 -6.59 -22.62 -35.06
C ILE A 31 -6.40 -22.23 -33.57
N GLY A 32 -7.27 -22.72 -32.69
CA GLY A 32 -7.22 -22.46 -31.26
C GLY A 32 -5.89 -22.93 -30.64
N LEU A 33 -5.44 -24.15 -30.91
CA LEU A 33 -4.13 -24.65 -30.46
C LEU A 33 -2.98 -23.80 -30.98
N THR A 34 -3.06 -23.36 -32.24
CA THR A 34 -2.01 -22.51 -32.84
C THR A 34 -1.94 -21.15 -32.13
N ILE A 35 -3.09 -20.54 -31.88
CA ILE A 35 -3.18 -19.26 -31.14
C ILE A 35 -2.66 -19.43 -29.71
N ILE A 36 -3.08 -20.47 -28.98
CA ILE A 36 -2.64 -20.74 -27.62
C ILE A 36 -1.11 -20.94 -27.57
N ASN A 37 -0.55 -21.71 -28.46
CA ASN A 37 0.88 -21.95 -28.51
C ASN A 37 1.66 -20.68 -28.90
N TRP A 38 1.13 -19.88 -29.82
CA TRP A 38 1.73 -18.59 -30.21
C TRP A 38 1.72 -17.59 -29.06
N THR A 39 0.58 -17.41 -28.37
CA THR A 39 0.45 -16.51 -27.23
C THR A 39 1.33 -16.95 -26.06
N ALA A 40 1.44 -18.26 -25.79
CA ALA A 40 2.34 -18.79 -24.77
C ALA A 40 3.83 -18.52 -25.09
N LYS A 41 4.22 -18.68 -26.37
CA LYS A 41 5.58 -18.34 -26.84
C LYS A 41 5.88 -16.85 -26.71
N LEU A 42 4.92 -15.99 -27.09
CA LEU A 42 5.05 -14.55 -26.99
C LEU A 42 5.19 -14.10 -25.53
N ALA A 43 4.32 -14.62 -24.66
CA ALA A 43 4.38 -14.34 -23.22
C ALA A 43 5.73 -14.76 -22.62
N LYS A 44 6.21 -15.96 -22.94
CA LYS A 44 7.51 -16.47 -22.49
C LYS A 44 8.68 -15.61 -22.99
N LYS A 45 8.63 -15.15 -24.26
CA LYS A 45 9.65 -14.26 -24.83
C LYS A 45 9.70 -12.92 -24.08
N THR A 46 8.52 -12.31 -23.81
CA THR A 46 8.43 -11.04 -23.08
C THR A 46 8.90 -11.16 -21.63
N MET A 47 8.52 -12.25 -20.94
CA MET A 47 8.97 -12.53 -19.56
C MET A 47 10.50 -12.72 -19.51
N ASN A 48 11.06 -13.41 -20.48
CA ASN A 48 12.52 -13.61 -20.58
C ASN A 48 13.27 -12.29 -20.78
N GLN A 49 12.76 -11.39 -21.64
CA GLN A 49 13.33 -10.03 -21.81
C GLN A 49 13.30 -9.20 -20.53
N ARG A 50 12.27 -9.40 -19.69
CA ARG A 50 12.12 -8.73 -18.41
C ARG A 50 12.86 -9.42 -17.26
N LYS A 51 13.67 -10.45 -17.54
CA LYS A 51 14.46 -11.22 -16.55
C LYS A 51 13.61 -11.80 -15.42
N VAL A 52 12.37 -12.19 -15.71
CA VAL A 52 11.50 -12.89 -14.76
C VAL A 52 12.13 -14.25 -14.43
N ASP A 53 12.01 -14.70 -13.18
CA ASP A 53 12.54 -16.03 -12.76
C ASP A 53 12.03 -17.17 -13.65
N ALA A 54 12.91 -18.10 -13.99
CA ALA A 54 12.61 -19.17 -14.94
C ALA A 54 11.50 -20.12 -14.44
N SER A 55 11.45 -20.36 -13.11
CA SER A 55 10.43 -21.22 -12.49
C SER A 55 9.05 -20.54 -12.58
N LEU A 56 9.00 -19.22 -12.31
CA LEU A 56 7.77 -18.43 -12.40
C LEU A 56 7.29 -18.34 -13.86
N GLN A 57 8.19 -18.14 -14.83
CA GLN A 57 7.84 -18.16 -16.26
C GLN A 57 7.21 -19.49 -16.67
N SER A 58 7.83 -20.62 -16.25
CA SER A 58 7.34 -21.95 -16.56
C SER A 58 5.97 -22.21 -15.94
N PHE A 59 5.79 -21.84 -14.67
CA PHE A 59 4.54 -22.00 -13.95
C PHE A 59 3.40 -21.20 -14.59
N LEU A 60 3.59 -19.90 -14.81
CA LEU A 60 2.56 -19.01 -15.40
C LEU A 60 2.21 -19.45 -16.83
N SER A 61 3.21 -19.76 -17.66
CA SER A 61 2.98 -20.21 -19.03
C SER A 61 2.21 -21.52 -19.09
N SER A 62 2.54 -22.48 -18.20
CA SER A 62 1.83 -23.74 -18.09
C SER A 62 0.39 -23.57 -17.63
N MET A 63 0.18 -22.78 -16.56
CA MET A 63 -1.14 -22.53 -16.00
C MET A 63 -2.09 -21.89 -17.03
N VAL A 64 -1.64 -20.84 -17.73
CA VAL A 64 -2.44 -20.18 -18.78
C VAL A 64 -2.67 -21.10 -19.96
N SER A 65 -1.64 -21.81 -20.42
CA SER A 65 -1.76 -22.74 -21.57
C SER A 65 -2.72 -23.89 -21.28
N VAL A 66 -2.65 -24.49 -20.09
CA VAL A 66 -3.56 -25.59 -19.70
C VAL A 66 -5.00 -25.04 -19.57
N GLY A 67 -5.21 -23.91 -18.91
CA GLY A 67 -6.54 -23.30 -18.79
C GLY A 67 -7.18 -23.01 -20.15
N LEU A 68 -6.44 -22.38 -21.07
CA LEU A 68 -6.93 -22.10 -22.43
C LEU A 68 -7.21 -23.37 -23.24
N LYS A 69 -6.38 -24.44 -23.10
CA LYS A 69 -6.61 -25.71 -23.77
C LYS A 69 -7.87 -26.40 -23.24
N VAL A 70 -8.14 -26.34 -21.96
CA VAL A 70 -9.36 -26.88 -21.35
C VAL A 70 -10.59 -26.14 -21.89
N LEU A 71 -10.56 -24.80 -21.95
CA LEU A 71 -11.64 -24.01 -22.55
C LEU A 71 -11.83 -24.34 -24.03
N LEU A 72 -10.77 -24.49 -24.79
CA LEU A 72 -10.83 -24.88 -26.21
C LEU A 72 -11.47 -26.26 -26.36
N LEU A 73 -11.11 -27.24 -25.54
CA LEU A 73 -11.71 -28.59 -25.59
C LEU A 73 -13.20 -28.57 -25.31
N ILE A 74 -13.64 -27.79 -24.31
CA ILE A 74 -15.07 -27.64 -24.00
C ILE A 74 -15.83 -26.98 -25.17
N THR A 75 -15.24 -25.94 -25.77
CA THR A 75 -15.83 -25.25 -26.92
C THR A 75 -15.99 -26.22 -28.09
N VAL A 76 -14.96 -27.00 -28.40
CA VAL A 76 -14.98 -28.00 -29.47
C VAL A 76 -16.01 -29.11 -29.18
N ALA A 77 -16.08 -29.58 -27.93
CA ALA A 77 -17.08 -30.58 -27.51
C ALA A 77 -18.51 -30.05 -27.71
N GLY A 78 -18.77 -28.79 -27.34
CA GLY A 78 -20.06 -28.14 -27.57
C GLY A 78 -20.43 -28.03 -29.06
N MET A 79 -19.47 -27.75 -29.95
CA MET A 79 -19.68 -27.71 -31.39
C MET A 79 -20.05 -29.08 -31.95
N LEU A 80 -19.58 -30.15 -31.36
CA LEU A 80 -19.89 -31.53 -31.72
C LEU A 80 -21.25 -32.01 -31.16
N GLY A 81 -21.93 -31.17 -30.36
CA GLY A 81 -23.23 -31.47 -29.76
C GLY A 81 -23.14 -32.19 -28.40
N ILE A 82 -21.93 -32.25 -27.79
CA ILE A 82 -21.78 -32.76 -26.42
C ILE A 82 -22.30 -31.70 -25.44
N GLU A 83 -23.13 -32.11 -24.51
CA GLU A 83 -23.60 -31.20 -23.48
C GLU A 83 -22.45 -30.74 -22.55
N THR A 84 -22.15 -29.46 -22.57
CA THR A 84 -21.00 -28.88 -21.85
C THR A 84 -21.39 -28.13 -20.59
N THR A 85 -22.67 -28.01 -20.27
CA THR A 85 -23.21 -27.22 -19.15
C THR A 85 -22.56 -27.62 -17.83
N SER A 86 -22.44 -28.93 -17.54
CA SER A 86 -21.84 -29.45 -16.32
C SER A 86 -20.33 -29.09 -16.23
N PHE A 87 -19.60 -29.15 -17.33
CA PHE A 87 -18.18 -28.78 -17.37
C PHE A 87 -17.99 -27.28 -17.14
N VAL A 88 -18.85 -26.45 -17.73
CA VAL A 88 -18.82 -24.99 -17.52
C VAL A 88 -19.11 -24.67 -16.05
N ALA A 89 -20.10 -25.35 -15.45
CA ALA A 89 -20.41 -25.15 -14.03
C ALA A 89 -19.24 -25.55 -13.11
N ILE A 90 -18.58 -26.68 -13.38
CA ILE A 90 -17.41 -27.13 -12.61
C ILE A 90 -16.25 -26.13 -12.75
N ILE A 91 -15.95 -25.66 -13.96
CA ILE A 91 -14.88 -24.68 -14.19
C ILE A 91 -15.21 -23.34 -13.54
N GLY A 92 -16.48 -22.92 -13.57
CA GLY A 92 -16.93 -21.74 -12.87
C GLY A 92 -16.72 -21.84 -11.36
N ALA A 93 -17.08 -22.98 -10.76
CA ALA A 93 -16.85 -23.25 -9.33
C ALA A 93 -15.34 -23.29 -8.98
N MET A 94 -14.52 -23.93 -9.83
CA MET A 94 -13.04 -23.92 -9.66
C MET A 94 -12.46 -22.51 -9.79
N GLY A 95 -12.95 -21.72 -10.77
CA GLY A 95 -12.52 -20.34 -10.97
C GLY A 95 -12.86 -19.46 -9.74
N LEU A 96 -14.05 -19.64 -9.17
CA LEU A 96 -14.45 -18.96 -7.95
C LEU A 96 -13.55 -19.35 -6.78
N ALA A 97 -13.30 -20.64 -6.59
CA ALA A 97 -12.42 -21.13 -5.52
C ALA A 97 -11.00 -20.55 -5.62
N VAL A 98 -10.43 -20.54 -6.83
CA VAL A 98 -9.10 -19.91 -7.09
C VAL A 98 -9.15 -18.40 -6.86
N GLY A 99 -10.22 -17.72 -7.30
CA GLY A 99 -10.41 -16.30 -7.08
C GLY A 99 -10.45 -15.94 -5.59
N LEU A 100 -11.19 -16.71 -4.79
CA LEU A 100 -11.24 -16.54 -3.34
C LEU A 100 -9.88 -16.82 -2.68
N ALA A 101 -9.16 -17.86 -3.13
CA ALA A 101 -7.82 -18.16 -2.63
C ALA A 101 -6.79 -17.05 -2.93
N LEU A 102 -6.94 -16.34 -4.05
CA LEU A 102 -6.04 -15.25 -4.48
C LEU A 102 -6.53 -13.86 -4.08
N GLN A 103 -7.69 -13.74 -3.41
CA GLN A 103 -8.34 -12.47 -3.07
C GLN A 103 -7.38 -11.49 -2.37
N GLY A 104 -6.61 -11.96 -1.39
CA GLY A 104 -5.65 -11.12 -0.66
C GLY A 104 -4.53 -10.57 -1.55
N SER A 105 -3.99 -11.41 -2.43
CA SER A 105 -2.95 -10.98 -3.37
C SER A 105 -3.49 -9.98 -4.40
N LEU A 106 -4.71 -10.20 -4.88
CA LEU A 106 -5.36 -9.28 -5.83
C LEU A 106 -5.67 -7.93 -5.17
N ALA A 107 -6.10 -7.94 -3.90
CA ALA A 107 -6.31 -6.71 -3.13
C ALA A 107 -5.00 -5.93 -2.95
N ASN A 108 -3.89 -6.61 -2.67
CA ASN A 108 -2.57 -5.98 -2.56
C ASN A 108 -2.08 -5.41 -3.90
N PHE A 109 -2.28 -6.12 -4.99
CA PHE A 109 -1.99 -5.63 -6.33
C PHE A 109 -2.79 -4.37 -6.66
N ALA A 110 -4.10 -4.40 -6.46
CA ALA A 110 -4.98 -3.24 -6.68
C ALA A 110 -4.56 -2.06 -5.80
N GLY A 111 -4.26 -2.31 -4.51
CA GLY A 111 -3.74 -1.29 -3.58
C GLY A 111 -2.44 -0.66 -4.08
N GLY A 112 -1.50 -1.47 -4.59
CA GLY A 112 -0.25 -0.96 -5.18
C GLY A 112 -0.49 -0.05 -6.39
N VAL A 113 -1.40 -0.44 -7.28
CA VAL A 113 -1.80 0.39 -8.43
C VAL A 113 -2.42 1.71 -7.97
N LEU A 114 -3.34 1.68 -6.99
CA LEU A 114 -3.95 2.89 -6.44
C LEU A 114 -2.91 3.83 -5.81
N ILE A 115 -1.96 3.29 -5.04
CA ILE A 115 -0.88 4.09 -4.44
C ILE A 115 -0.03 4.76 -5.52
N LEU A 116 0.34 4.05 -6.59
CA LEU A 116 1.16 4.57 -7.69
C LEU A 116 0.42 5.63 -8.53
N VAL A 117 -0.90 5.50 -8.70
CA VAL A 117 -1.73 6.43 -9.49
C VAL A 117 -2.04 7.69 -8.67
N PHE A 118 -2.59 7.54 -7.46
CA PHE A 118 -3.03 8.66 -6.63
C PHE A 118 -1.93 9.28 -5.79
N LYS A 119 -0.84 8.58 -5.55
CA LYS A 119 0.35 9.04 -4.82
C LYS A 119 0.02 9.71 -3.48
N PRO A 120 -0.68 9.03 -2.57
CA PRO A 120 -0.90 9.56 -1.22
C PRO A 120 0.43 9.82 -0.50
N PHE A 121 1.47 9.05 -0.84
CA PHE A 121 2.86 9.23 -0.45
C PHE A 121 3.79 8.83 -1.60
N LYS A 122 5.07 9.16 -1.49
CA LYS A 122 6.13 8.85 -2.46
C LYS A 122 7.30 8.19 -1.74
N THR A 123 8.22 7.59 -2.51
CA THR A 123 9.54 7.19 -2.02
C THR A 123 10.26 8.41 -1.43
N GLY A 124 10.80 8.26 -0.23
CA GLY A 124 11.43 9.30 0.56
C GLY A 124 10.50 10.00 1.57
N ASP A 125 9.18 9.83 1.49
CA ASP A 125 8.26 10.39 2.48
C ASP A 125 8.34 9.62 3.81
N LEU A 126 8.31 10.32 4.93
CA LEU A 126 8.07 9.73 6.24
C LEU A 126 6.57 9.57 6.43
N ILE A 127 6.13 8.33 6.61
CA ILE A 127 4.72 8.01 6.82
C ILE A 127 4.51 7.17 8.07
N GLU A 128 3.28 7.22 8.57
CA GLU A 128 2.79 6.28 9.58
C GLU A 128 1.50 5.63 9.05
N ALA A 129 1.48 4.30 9.04
CA ALA A 129 0.33 3.51 8.58
C ALA A 129 0.29 2.17 9.30
N GLY A 130 -0.90 1.72 9.70
CA GLY A 130 -1.06 0.46 10.44
C GLY A 130 -0.28 0.42 11.76
N GLY A 131 -0.10 1.57 12.42
CA GLY A 131 0.70 1.69 13.65
C GLY A 131 2.22 1.59 13.46
N GLN A 132 2.68 1.59 12.22
CA GLN A 132 4.10 1.54 11.86
C GLN A 132 4.55 2.87 11.24
N LYS A 133 5.69 3.41 11.70
CA LYS A 133 6.27 4.66 11.22
C LYS A 133 7.63 4.40 10.56
N GLY A 134 7.85 4.99 9.38
CA GLY A 134 9.11 4.86 8.67
C GLY A 134 9.15 5.65 7.37
N THR A 135 10.35 5.85 6.84
CA THR A 135 10.57 6.46 5.54
C THR A 135 10.33 5.44 4.44
N VAL A 136 9.55 5.80 3.42
CA VAL A 136 9.26 4.94 2.27
C VAL A 136 10.53 4.73 1.46
N LEU A 137 11.06 3.49 1.45
CA LEU A 137 12.19 3.12 0.62
C LEU A 137 11.75 2.78 -0.80
N GLU A 138 10.71 1.94 -0.91
CA GLU A 138 10.28 1.39 -2.19
C GLU A 138 8.78 1.07 -2.16
N ILE A 139 8.10 1.30 -3.27
CA ILE A 139 6.72 0.89 -3.50
C ILE A 139 6.76 -0.22 -4.55
N GLN A 140 6.55 -1.46 -4.10
CA GLN A 140 6.50 -2.66 -4.95
C GLN A 140 5.06 -2.97 -5.36
N ILE A 141 4.88 -3.98 -6.22
CA ILE A 141 3.56 -4.34 -6.76
C ILE A 141 2.57 -4.74 -5.66
N PHE A 142 3.00 -5.51 -4.66
CA PHE A 142 2.15 -6.03 -3.58
C PHE A 142 2.40 -5.39 -2.22
N ASN A 143 3.58 -4.81 -2.03
CA ASN A 143 4.04 -4.30 -0.74
C ASN A 143 4.71 -2.93 -0.90
N THR A 144 4.68 -2.15 0.17
CA THR A 144 5.51 -0.95 0.37
C THR A 144 6.53 -1.23 1.47
N ILE A 145 7.77 -0.85 1.24
CA ILE A 145 8.89 -1.06 2.16
C ILE A 145 9.21 0.25 2.85
N LEU A 146 9.22 0.24 4.19
CA LEU A 146 9.62 1.37 5.02
C LEU A 146 10.92 1.08 5.76
N LEU A 147 11.68 2.13 6.03
CA LEU A 147 12.85 2.14 6.92
C LEU A 147 12.52 2.96 8.17
N THR A 148 12.65 2.36 9.35
CA THR A 148 12.48 3.09 10.61
C THR A 148 13.70 3.92 10.97
N GLY A 149 13.55 4.85 11.92
CA GLY A 149 14.68 5.62 12.47
C GLY A 149 15.74 4.77 13.17
N GLU A 150 15.36 3.54 13.62
CA GLU A 150 16.31 2.56 14.20
C GLU A 150 16.93 1.64 13.14
N ASN A 151 16.79 1.97 11.86
CA ASN A 151 17.33 1.20 10.72
C ASN A 151 16.69 -0.21 10.54
N LYS A 152 15.43 -0.37 10.94
CA LYS A 152 14.65 -1.59 10.72
C LYS A 152 13.84 -1.48 9.44
N THR A 153 13.75 -2.57 8.69
CA THR A 153 12.89 -2.66 7.50
C THR A 153 11.51 -3.17 7.88
N ILE A 154 10.47 -2.44 7.46
CA ILE A 154 9.08 -2.84 7.62
C ILE A 154 8.49 -3.08 6.22
N ILE A 155 7.80 -4.20 6.03
CA ILE A 155 7.13 -4.56 4.79
C ILE A 155 5.63 -4.51 5.04
N LEU A 156 4.95 -3.57 4.41
CA LEU A 156 3.51 -3.37 4.53
C LEU A 156 2.79 -3.79 3.25
N ALA A 157 1.71 -4.56 3.39
CA ALA A 157 0.88 -4.98 2.27
C ALA A 157 0.11 -3.77 1.69
N ASN A 158 0.17 -3.55 0.37
CA ASN A 158 -0.42 -2.39 -0.27
C ASN A 158 -1.94 -2.31 -0.12
N GLY A 159 -2.64 -3.45 -0.04
CA GLY A 159 -4.09 -3.50 0.17
C GLY A 159 -4.48 -2.91 1.53
N ALA A 160 -3.70 -3.18 2.57
CA ALA A 160 -3.91 -2.59 3.89
C ALA A 160 -3.62 -1.09 3.89
N LEU A 161 -2.56 -0.65 3.19
CA LEU A 161 -2.22 0.77 3.06
C LEU A 161 -3.29 1.55 2.29
N SER A 162 -3.75 1.04 1.15
CA SER A 162 -4.72 1.76 0.30
C SER A 162 -6.10 1.92 0.94
N ASN A 163 -6.47 1.01 1.86
CA ASN A 163 -7.76 1.02 2.55
C ASN A 163 -7.68 1.58 3.98
N GLY A 164 -6.47 1.82 4.49
CA GLY A 164 -6.23 2.29 5.85
C GLY A 164 -5.98 3.78 5.95
N THR A 165 -5.81 4.24 7.20
CA THR A 165 -5.36 5.62 7.47
C THR A 165 -3.85 5.71 7.23
N ILE A 166 -3.43 6.74 6.51
CA ILE A 166 -2.02 7.07 6.27
C ILE A 166 -1.78 8.49 6.79
N ILE A 167 -0.82 8.64 7.68
CA ILE A 167 -0.31 9.94 8.12
C ILE A 167 0.99 10.20 7.37
N ASN A 168 1.03 11.24 6.56
CA ASN A 168 2.24 11.64 5.82
C ASN A 168 2.83 12.90 6.48
N TYR A 169 4.01 12.75 7.05
CA TYR A 169 4.70 13.81 7.79
C TYR A 169 5.49 14.78 6.89
N THR A 170 5.78 14.37 5.65
CA THR A 170 6.66 15.09 4.73
C THR A 170 5.89 15.90 3.67
N LYS A 171 4.66 15.48 3.35
CA LYS A 171 3.91 15.97 2.18
C LYS A 171 3.70 17.49 2.17
N HIS A 172 3.50 18.11 3.34
CA HIS A 172 3.26 19.55 3.46
C HIS A 172 4.55 20.38 3.63
N GLY A 173 5.72 19.74 3.67
CA GLY A 173 7.03 20.40 3.73
C GLY A 173 7.39 20.98 5.09
N SER A 174 6.45 21.16 6.01
CA SER A 174 6.72 21.63 7.37
C SER A 174 5.96 20.81 8.41
N LEU A 175 6.55 20.64 9.56
CA LEU A 175 6.00 19.90 10.68
C LEU A 175 6.08 20.74 11.96
N ARG A 176 4.99 20.78 12.71
CA ARG A 176 4.96 21.45 14.01
C ARG A 176 5.62 20.58 15.05
N VAL A 177 6.50 21.18 15.86
CA VAL A 177 7.10 20.55 17.03
C VAL A 177 6.34 20.99 18.27
N ASP A 178 5.80 20.04 19.02
CA ASP A 178 5.04 20.34 20.24
C ASP A 178 5.92 20.14 21.47
N ILE A 179 6.32 21.24 22.10
CA ILE A 179 7.14 21.27 23.31
C ILE A 179 6.30 21.87 24.45
N ASN A 180 6.20 21.17 25.57
CA ASN A 180 5.48 21.64 26.76
C ASN A 180 6.48 21.81 27.90
N VAL A 181 6.45 22.97 28.54
CA VAL A 181 7.36 23.31 29.63
C VAL A 181 6.55 23.76 30.85
N LEU A 182 6.78 23.10 31.97
CA LEU A 182 6.15 23.43 33.24
C LEU A 182 7.07 24.37 34.06
N LEU A 183 6.54 25.54 34.41
CA LEU A 183 7.20 26.59 35.17
C LEU A 183 6.54 26.75 36.56
N ALA A 184 7.22 27.42 37.46
CA ALA A 184 6.68 27.76 38.78
C ALA A 184 5.40 28.60 38.69
N GLY A 185 4.51 28.48 39.68
CA GLY A 185 3.20 29.15 39.67
C GLY A 185 3.26 30.68 39.80
N ASP A 186 4.35 31.20 40.33
CA ASP A 186 4.64 32.65 40.49
C ASP A 186 5.37 33.25 39.28
N THR A 187 5.59 32.46 38.22
CA THR A 187 6.29 32.91 37.01
C THR A 187 5.53 34.03 36.31
N ASN A 188 6.24 35.09 35.93
CA ASN A 188 5.70 36.11 35.03
C ASN A 188 5.48 35.52 33.62
N ILE A 189 4.23 35.30 33.27
CA ILE A 189 3.85 34.61 32.01
C ILE A 189 4.31 35.40 30.77
N ASP A 190 4.21 36.73 30.79
CA ASP A 190 4.58 37.54 29.64
C ASP A 190 6.06 37.55 29.40
N GLN A 191 6.87 37.61 30.42
CA GLN A 191 8.33 37.50 30.38
C GLN A 191 8.71 36.10 29.85
N ALA A 192 8.13 35.04 30.41
CA ALA A 192 8.44 33.68 29.99
C ALA A 192 8.07 33.42 28.52
N LYS A 193 6.92 33.94 28.03
CA LYS A 193 6.54 33.86 26.62
C LYS A 193 7.50 34.63 25.71
N ALA A 194 7.93 35.85 26.11
CA ALA A 194 8.85 36.63 25.32
C ALA A 194 10.20 35.92 25.12
N ILE A 195 10.78 35.37 26.20
CA ILE A 195 12.01 34.59 26.14
C ILE A 195 11.84 33.34 25.25
N ALA A 196 10.73 32.63 25.40
CA ALA A 196 10.46 31.44 24.58
C ALA A 196 10.35 31.77 23.08
N LEU A 197 9.67 32.86 22.72
CA LEU A 197 9.57 33.33 21.34
C LEU A 197 10.95 33.76 20.80
N GLU A 198 11.76 34.46 21.61
CA GLU A 198 13.12 34.85 21.24
C GLU A 198 14.00 33.64 20.93
N VAL A 199 13.99 32.65 21.81
CA VAL A 199 14.76 31.39 21.63
C VAL A 199 14.34 30.67 20.36
N MET A 200 13.04 30.51 20.12
CA MET A 200 12.55 29.85 18.91
C MET A 200 12.89 30.64 17.66
N ASN A 201 12.75 31.97 17.70
CA ASN A 201 13.08 32.82 16.56
C ASN A 201 14.57 32.90 16.25
N ALA A 202 15.44 32.74 17.24
CA ALA A 202 16.89 32.71 17.07
C ALA A 202 17.39 31.38 16.49
N HIS A 203 16.61 30.30 16.62
CA HIS A 203 17.04 28.98 16.19
C HIS A 203 17.05 28.83 14.67
N PRO A 204 18.17 28.41 14.04
CA PRO A 204 18.33 28.41 12.58
C PRO A 204 17.42 27.43 11.83
N LEU A 205 17.03 26.33 12.50
CA LEU A 205 16.18 25.29 11.89
C LEU A 205 14.68 25.51 12.15
N VAL A 206 14.29 26.54 12.90
CA VAL A 206 12.90 26.93 13.10
C VAL A 206 12.46 27.82 11.95
N LEU A 207 11.34 27.45 11.31
CA LEU A 207 10.77 28.20 10.21
C LEU A 207 10.18 29.50 10.69
N LYS A 208 10.22 30.54 9.83
CA LYS A 208 9.62 31.85 10.08
C LYS A 208 8.18 31.92 9.58
N ASP A 209 7.82 31.04 8.64
CA ASP A 209 6.48 30.84 8.10
C ASP A 209 6.21 29.34 7.97
N PRO A 210 5.25 28.80 8.75
CA PRO A 210 4.47 29.45 9.78
C PRO A 210 5.33 29.91 10.99
N ALA A 211 5.03 31.08 11.54
CA ALA A 211 5.76 31.63 12.67
C ALA A 211 5.56 30.76 13.95
N PRO A 212 6.59 30.63 14.81
CA PRO A 212 6.46 29.93 16.08
C PRO A 212 5.49 30.64 17.03
N THR A 213 4.74 29.89 17.80
CA THR A 213 3.78 30.42 18.76
C THR A 213 4.02 29.89 20.17
N VAL A 214 3.64 30.67 21.18
CA VAL A 214 3.65 30.26 22.60
C VAL A 214 2.30 30.53 23.22
N SER A 215 1.75 29.53 23.89
CA SER A 215 0.47 29.61 24.59
C SER A 215 0.56 29.04 26.01
N VAL A 216 -0.31 29.48 26.91
CA VAL A 216 -0.51 28.80 28.19
C VAL A 216 -1.45 27.63 27.95
N ILE A 217 -1.01 26.43 28.34
CA ILE A 217 -1.80 25.19 28.21
C ILE A 217 -2.56 24.90 29.51
N SER A 218 -1.89 25.09 30.66
CA SER A 218 -2.46 24.80 31.97
C SER A 218 -1.81 25.69 33.01
N ILE A 219 -2.57 25.97 34.08
CA ILE A 219 -2.10 26.66 35.29
C ILE A 219 -2.18 25.77 36.53
N ALA A 220 -2.52 24.50 36.38
CA ALA A 220 -2.63 23.56 37.49
C ALA A 220 -1.23 23.05 37.89
N GLY A 221 -0.84 23.25 39.15
CA GLY A 221 0.45 22.82 39.65
C GLY A 221 1.66 23.64 39.16
N GLY A 222 1.41 24.81 38.59
CA GLY A 222 2.37 25.70 37.94
C GLY A 222 1.84 26.18 36.58
N VAL A 223 2.66 26.97 35.88
CA VAL A 223 2.31 27.47 34.53
C VAL A 223 2.92 26.55 33.46
N THR A 224 2.09 25.84 32.71
CA THR A 224 2.56 25.05 31.56
C THR A 224 2.46 25.90 30.30
N LEU A 225 3.60 26.18 29.68
CA LEU A 225 3.69 26.83 28.37
C LEU A 225 3.79 25.77 27.27
N GLY A 226 3.02 25.94 26.21
CA GLY A 226 3.14 25.18 24.97
C GLY A 226 3.86 25.98 23.90
N LEU A 227 5.02 25.53 23.51
CA LEU A 227 5.82 26.09 22.42
C LEU A 227 5.55 25.31 21.15
N ARG A 228 5.30 25.99 20.05
CA ARG A 228 4.88 25.38 18.77
C ARG A 228 5.71 25.94 17.60
N PRO A 229 7.02 25.65 17.56
CA PRO A 229 7.82 25.95 16.38
C PRO A 229 7.47 25.02 15.23
N PHE A 230 7.67 25.48 13.99
CA PHE A 230 7.59 24.66 12.78
C PHE A 230 9.00 24.44 12.23
N THR A 231 9.23 23.26 11.65
CA THR A 231 10.52 22.89 11.03
C THR A 231 10.28 21.91 9.87
N LEU A 232 11.34 21.63 9.09
CA LEU A 232 11.32 20.52 8.14
C LEU A 232 11.33 19.19 8.92
N GLU A 233 10.73 18.16 8.36
CA GLU A 233 10.66 16.83 8.99
C GLU A 233 12.04 16.31 9.40
N ALA A 234 13.04 16.42 8.51
CA ALA A 234 14.42 15.98 8.77
C ALA A 234 15.06 16.64 10.00
N ASN A 235 14.62 17.83 10.39
CA ASN A 235 15.16 18.61 11.50
C ASN A 235 14.30 18.49 12.77
N PHE A 236 13.25 17.68 12.75
CA PHE A 236 12.28 17.59 13.87
C PHE A 236 12.95 17.24 15.19
N GLY A 237 13.81 16.22 15.20
CA GLY A 237 14.52 15.77 16.39
C GLY A 237 15.46 16.84 16.95
N ASP A 238 16.20 17.48 16.06
CA ASP A 238 17.16 18.54 16.43
C ASP A 238 16.44 19.75 17.02
N VAL A 239 15.37 20.23 16.39
CA VAL A 239 14.58 21.35 16.89
C VAL A 239 13.95 21.00 18.23
N PHE A 240 13.40 19.77 18.36
CA PHE A 240 12.81 19.32 19.63
C PHE A 240 13.78 19.34 20.79
N THR A 241 15.02 18.90 20.59
CA THR A 241 16.03 18.84 21.66
C THR A 241 16.71 20.19 21.88
N GLN A 242 17.19 20.84 20.82
CA GLN A 242 18.00 22.07 20.92
C GLN A 242 17.20 23.29 21.42
N VAL A 243 15.90 23.37 21.03
CA VAL A 243 15.02 24.43 21.55
C VAL A 243 14.81 24.27 23.06
N GLN A 244 14.62 23.04 23.54
CA GLN A 244 14.46 22.79 24.98
C GLN A 244 15.75 23.14 25.77
N GLU A 245 16.91 22.76 25.27
CA GLU A 245 18.18 23.11 25.90
C GLU A 245 18.42 24.63 25.94
N SER A 246 18.20 25.30 24.80
CA SER A 246 18.35 26.74 24.69
C SER A 246 17.37 27.49 25.58
N LEU A 247 16.15 27.01 25.65
CA LEU A 247 15.10 27.56 26.53
C LEU A 247 15.48 27.42 28.01
N LYS A 248 15.98 26.22 28.40
CA LYS A 248 16.43 25.99 29.80
C LYS A 248 17.50 27.00 30.20
N ARG A 249 18.50 27.20 29.33
CA ARG A 249 19.58 28.17 29.57
C ARG A 249 19.07 29.62 29.68
N ALA A 250 18.14 30.00 28.80
CA ALA A 250 17.55 31.35 28.80
C ALA A 250 16.68 31.60 30.05
N TYR A 251 15.91 30.61 30.46
CA TYR A 251 15.08 30.69 31.67
C TYR A 251 15.94 30.75 32.95
N ASP A 252 17.02 29.95 33.05
CA ASP A 252 17.93 30.01 34.18
C ASP A 252 18.62 31.39 34.30
N ALA A 253 19.02 31.98 33.17
CA ALA A 253 19.58 33.32 33.12
C ALA A 253 18.58 34.41 33.56
N ALA A 254 17.29 34.20 33.34
CA ALA A 254 16.21 35.09 33.71
C ALA A 254 15.62 34.81 35.12
N GLY A 255 16.17 33.81 35.86
CA GLY A 255 15.66 33.40 37.15
C GLY A 255 14.31 32.69 37.13
N ILE A 256 13.90 32.18 35.97
CA ILE A 256 12.62 31.46 35.80
C ILE A 256 12.88 29.96 36.02
N GLY A 257 12.28 29.40 37.06
CA GLY A 257 12.43 27.99 37.45
C GLY A 257 11.19 27.15 37.21
N GLY A 258 11.34 25.83 37.34
CA GLY A 258 10.23 24.90 37.44
C GLY A 258 9.56 24.93 38.83
N PRO A 259 8.41 24.24 39.02
CA PRO A 259 7.75 24.18 40.31
C PRO A 259 8.62 23.52 41.37
N THR A 260 8.71 24.13 42.54
CA THR A 260 9.39 23.53 43.70
C THR A 260 8.51 22.42 44.30
N PRO A 261 9.04 21.22 44.53
CA PRO A 261 8.25 20.17 45.18
C PRO A 261 7.84 20.61 46.58
N THR A 262 6.53 20.73 46.83
CA THR A 262 6.02 21.06 48.16
C THR A 262 5.70 19.74 48.87
N SER A 263 6.46 19.40 49.93
CA SER A 263 6.09 18.30 50.82
C SER A 263 5.31 18.87 52.02
N ILE A 264 4.08 18.42 52.21
CA ILE A 264 3.30 18.71 53.41
C ILE A 264 3.67 17.67 54.44
N VAL A 265 4.45 18.06 55.47
CA VAL A 265 4.71 17.24 56.62
C VAL A 265 3.52 17.38 57.59
N ILE A 266 2.66 16.41 57.64
CA ILE A 266 1.59 16.33 58.66
C ILE A 266 2.25 15.75 59.93
N SER A 267 2.63 16.60 60.88
CA SER A 267 2.97 16.17 62.23
C SER A 267 1.69 15.77 62.97
N LYS A 268 1.63 14.50 63.41
CA LYS A 268 0.60 14.00 64.31
C LYS A 268 0.84 14.47 65.73
#